data_7ceca73651d818a0150852edb9689e80
#
_entry.id   7ceca73651d818a0150852edb9689e80
#
_cell.length_a   1.000
_cell.length_b   1.000
_cell.length_c   1.000
_cell.angle_alpha   90.00
_cell.angle_beta   90.00
_cell.angle_gamma   90.00
#
_symmetry.space_group_name_H-M   'P 1'
#
loop_
_entity.id
_entity.type
_entity.pdbx_description
1 polymer ?
#
loop_
_entity_poly.entity_id
_entity_poly.type
_entity_poly.pdbx_seq_one_letter_code
_entity_poly.pdbx_strand_id
1 'polypeptide(L)'
;MKREIKLANPRGFCAGVDRAIEIVNQALLKFGPPVYVRHEVVHKRNVVEDLKSKGAIFVEQIDEIPEGAITIFSAHGVSKKVVDDAEVKNLNYFDATCPLVTKVHMEVIRYARQGLDIILVGHDNHPEVEGTLGRFPHDS
;
A
#
# COMPACT_ATOMS: atom_id res chain seq x y z
N MET A 1 0.24 15.51 -43.26
CA MET A 1 0.54 16.24 -42.01
C MET A 1 1.53 15.44 -41.18
N LYS A 2 2.73 15.98 -40.87
CA LYS A 2 3.60 15.40 -39.86
C LYS A 2 2.98 15.70 -38.46
N ARG A 3 2.65 14.65 -37.70
CA ARG A 3 2.23 14.81 -36.32
C ARG A 3 3.46 14.86 -35.42
N GLU A 4 3.59 15.90 -34.63
CA GLU A 4 4.63 16.04 -33.62
C GLU A 4 4.14 15.41 -32.31
N ILE A 5 4.94 14.51 -31.73
CA ILE A 5 4.68 13.94 -30.42
C ILE A 5 5.59 14.62 -29.41
N LYS A 6 5.00 15.30 -28.43
CA LYS A 6 5.72 15.91 -27.31
C LYS A 6 5.52 15.06 -26.06
N LEU A 7 6.63 14.64 -25.46
CA LEU A 7 6.60 13.93 -24.18
C LEU A 7 6.50 14.94 -23.04
N ALA A 8 5.55 14.68 -22.10
CA ALA A 8 5.47 15.48 -20.89
C ALA A 8 6.74 15.32 -20.02
N ASN A 9 7.11 16.40 -19.34
CA ASN A 9 8.21 16.39 -18.38
C ASN A 9 7.81 17.28 -17.18
N PRO A 10 7.77 16.77 -15.95
CA PRO A 10 8.10 15.40 -15.55
C PRO A 10 7.07 14.35 -16.02
N ARG A 11 7.49 13.09 -16.13
CA ARG A 11 6.66 11.95 -16.48
C ARG A 11 7.12 10.70 -15.71
N GLY A 12 6.23 9.73 -15.58
CA GLY A 12 6.49 8.49 -14.84
C GLY A 12 5.49 8.29 -13.71
N PHE A 13 5.86 7.50 -12.73
CA PHE A 13 5.08 7.32 -11.51
C PHE A 13 5.25 8.51 -10.56
N CYS A 14 4.33 8.64 -9.60
CA CYS A 14 4.55 9.55 -8.48
C CYS A 14 5.62 8.98 -7.52
N ALA A 15 6.24 9.85 -6.74
CA ALA A 15 7.29 9.46 -5.80
C ALA A 15 6.83 8.39 -4.78
N GLY A 16 5.55 8.36 -4.42
CA GLY A 16 5.00 7.35 -3.52
C GLY A 16 5.00 5.95 -4.13
N VAL A 17 4.65 5.85 -5.42
CA VAL A 17 4.67 4.59 -6.17
C VAL A 17 6.10 4.12 -6.41
N ASP A 18 6.99 5.00 -6.87
CA ASP A 18 8.41 4.66 -7.07
C ASP A 18 9.04 4.14 -5.77
N ARG A 19 8.75 4.80 -4.64
CA ARG A 19 9.20 4.37 -3.32
C ARG A 19 8.68 2.98 -2.94
N ALA A 20 7.41 2.69 -3.20
CA ALA A 20 6.84 1.39 -2.87
C ALA A 20 7.44 0.26 -3.72
N ILE A 21 7.65 0.48 -5.01
CA ILE A 21 8.36 -0.46 -5.90
C ILE A 21 9.78 -0.71 -5.40
N GLU A 22 10.49 0.35 -5.02
CA GLU A 22 11.86 0.25 -4.51
C GLU A 22 11.92 -0.55 -3.20
N ILE A 23 10.97 -0.35 -2.28
CA ILE A 23 10.90 -1.12 -1.02
C ILE A 23 10.75 -2.62 -1.32
N VAL A 24 9.90 -3.02 -2.27
CA VAL A 24 9.74 -4.43 -2.66
C VAL A 24 11.05 -4.98 -3.25
N ASN A 25 11.69 -4.25 -4.16
CA ASN A 25 12.97 -4.67 -4.74
C ASN A 25 14.06 -4.82 -3.66
N GLN A 26 14.18 -3.86 -2.75
CA GLN A 26 15.16 -3.93 -1.67
C GLN A 26 14.88 -5.09 -0.70
N ALA A 27 13.61 -5.37 -0.40
CA ALA A 27 13.26 -6.53 0.42
C ALA A 27 13.63 -7.85 -0.26
N LEU A 28 13.35 -8.00 -1.56
CA LEU A 28 13.74 -9.16 -2.35
C LEU A 28 15.28 -9.35 -2.38
N LEU A 29 16.03 -8.26 -2.51
CA LEU A 29 17.51 -8.31 -2.48
C LEU A 29 18.04 -8.67 -1.10
N LYS A 30 17.46 -8.13 -0.04
CA LYS A 30 17.97 -8.28 1.34
C LYS A 30 17.59 -9.62 1.97
N PHE A 31 16.36 -10.06 1.79
CA PHE A 31 15.80 -11.22 2.47
C PHE A 31 15.66 -12.44 1.56
N GLY A 32 15.74 -12.24 0.24
CA GLY A 32 15.44 -13.26 -0.75
C GLY A 32 13.93 -13.50 -0.91
N PRO A 33 13.54 -14.23 -1.98
CA PRO A 33 12.18 -14.65 -2.18
C PRO A 33 11.79 -15.79 -1.19
N PRO A 34 10.50 -15.93 -0.82
CA PRO A 34 9.40 -15.07 -1.23
C PRO A 34 9.25 -13.81 -0.35
N VAL A 35 8.82 -12.71 -0.97
CA VAL A 35 8.36 -11.51 -0.27
C VAL A 35 6.88 -11.33 -0.57
N TYR A 36 6.05 -11.28 0.45
CA TYR A 36 4.61 -11.11 0.32
C TYR A 36 4.26 -9.62 0.24
N VAL A 37 3.39 -9.26 -0.68
CA VAL A 37 2.95 -7.88 -0.87
C VAL A 37 1.44 -7.83 -0.82
N ARG A 38 0.90 -7.13 0.18
CA ARG A 38 -0.55 -6.98 0.30
C ARG A 38 -1.03 -5.90 -0.64
N HIS A 39 -1.93 -6.27 -1.54
CA HIS A 39 -2.38 -5.54 -2.74
C HIS A 39 -1.25 -5.24 -3.73
N GLU A 40 -1.62 -5.06 -4.97
CA GLU A 40 -0.68 -4.62 -6.00
C GLU A 40 -0.14 -3.22 -5.66
N VAL A 41 1.19 -3.05 -5.73
CA VAL A 41 1.82 -1.74 -5.46
C VAL A 41 1.41 -0.68 -6.47
N VAL A 42 1.00 -1.10 -7.66
CA VAL A 42 0.52 -0.25 -8.76
C VAL A 42 -0.45 -1.03 -9.65
N HIS A 43 -1.40 -0.33 -10.25
CA HIS A 43 -2.31 -0.91 -11.24
C HIS A 43 -1.66 -1.04 -12.64
N LYS A 44 -0.36 -1.36 -12.70
CA LYS A 44 0.38 -1.57 -13.97
C LYS A 44 0.90 -2.98 -14.05
N ARG A 45 0.26 -3.77 -14.91
CA ARG A 45 0.55 -5.18 -15.11
C ARG A 45 2.05 -5.48 -15.30
N ASN A 46 2.75 -4.71 -16.13
CA ASN A 46 4.17 -4.95 -16.41
C ASN A 46 5.04 -4.84 -15.15
N VAL A 47 4.74 -3.91 -14.23
CA VAL A 47 5.47 -3.75 -12.97
C VAL A 47 5.17 -4.91 -12.03
N VAL A 48 3.91 -5.29 -11.93
CA VAL A 48 3.48 -6.43 -11.09
C VAL A 48 4.14 -7.73 -11.60
N GLU A 49 4.14 -7.98 -12.90
CA GLU A 49 4.77 -9.17 -13.51
C GLU A 49 6.29 -9.18 -13.30
N ASP A 50 6.97 -8.04 -13.40
CA ASP A 50 8.40 -7.92 -13.11
C ASP A 50 8.70 -8.28 -11.65
N LEU A 51 7.96 -7.74 -10.70
CA LEU A 51 8.12 -8.07 -9.28
C LEU A 51 7.80 -9.54 -8.97
N LYS A 52 6.75 -10.11 -9.59
CA LYS A 52 6.44 -11.54 -9.49
C LYS A 52 7.58 -12.40 -10.00
N SER A 53 8.17 -12.05 -11.14
CA SER A 53 9.30 -12.78 -11.71
C SER A 53 10.54 -12.79 -10.80
N LYS A 54 10.67 -11.80 -9.92
CA LYS A 54 11.73 -11.68 -8.92
C LYS A 54 11.41 -12.39 -7.60
N GLY A 55 10.19 -12.91 -7.45
CA GLY A 55 9.74 -13.67 -6.28
C GLY A 55 8.84 -12.92 -5.30
N ALA A 56 8.24 -11.80 -5.72
CA ALA A 56 7.16 -11.19 -4.97
C ALA A 56 5.85 -11.97 -5.14
N ILE A 57 5.13 -12.20 -4.05
CA ILE A 57 3.82 -12.86 -4.03
C ILE A 57 2.79 -11.82 -3.59
N PHE A 58 1.87 -11.49 -4.48
CA PHE A 58 0.80 -10.54 -4.19
C PHE A 58 -0.39 -11.29 -3.60
N VAL A 59 -0.89 -10.79 -2.48
CA VAL A 59 -2.03 -11.34 -1.73
C VAL A 59 -3.03 -10.25 -1.38
N GLU A 60 -4.27 -10.64 -1.18
CA GLU A 60 -5.32 -9.71 -0.78
C GLU A 60 -5.54 -9.72 0.74
N GLN A 61 -5.39 -10.88 1.38
CA GLN A 61 -5.66 -11.05 2.80
C GLN A 61 -4.41 -11.46 3.58
N ILE A 62 -4.34 -11.04 4.84
CA ILE A 62 -3.22 -11.38 5.74
C ILE A 62 -3.16 -12.88 6.05
N ASP A 63 -4.29 -13.56 6.06
CA ASP A 63 -4.36 -15.00 6.34
C ASP A 63 -3.73 -15.87 5.25
N GLU A 64 -3.60 -15.36 4.03
CA GLU A 64 -2.85 -16.01 2.93
C GLU A 64 -1.33 -16.04 3.16
N ILE A 65 -0.80 -15.21 4.08
CA ILE A 65 0.63 -15.07 4.32
C ILE A 65 1.08 -16.04 5.41
N PRO A 66 2.13 -16.85 5.21
CA PRO A 66 2.69 -17.70 6.25
C PRO A 66 3.19 -16.90 7.47
N GLU A 67 3.08 -17.49 8.67
CA GLU A 67 3.61 -16.89 9.89
C GLU A 67 5.10 -16.53 9.75
N GLY A 68 5.50 -15.37 10.27
CA GLY A 68 6.88 -14.90 10.26
C GLY A 68 7.40 -14.43 8.90
N ALA A 69 6.59 -14.49 7.83
CA ALA A 69 7.03 -14.12 6.50
C ALA A 69 7.32 -12.61 6.34
N ILE A 70 8.24 -12.31 5.42
CA ILE A 70 8.50 -10.91 5.01
C ILE A 70 7.31 -10.39 4.23
N THR A 71 6.73 -9.32 4.72
CA THR A 71 5.48 -8.75 4.19
C THR A 71 5.63 -7.26 3.91
N ILE A 72 5.04 -6.78 2.84
CA ILE A 72 5.02 -5.34 2.50
C ILE A 72 3.58 -4.89 2.35
N PHE A 73 3.22 -3.82 3.04
CA PHE A 73 1.97 -3.11 2.80
C PHE A 73 2.17 -2.13 1.65
N SER A 74 1.28 -2.19 0.65
CA SER A 74 1.38 -1.38 -0.57
C SER A 74 1.23 0.13 -0.32
N ALA A 75 1.49 0.92 -1.35
CA ALA A 75 1.39 2.39 -1.30
C ALA A 75 0.00 2.91 -0.90
N HIS A 76 -1.05 2.13 -1.09
CA HIS A 76 -2.45 2.50 -0.79
C HIS A 76 -2.73 2.66 0.72
N GLY A 77 -1.84 2.14 1.57
CA GLY A 77 -2.06 2.08 3.00
C GLY A 77 -2.99 0.93 3.42
N VAL A 78 -3.07 0.71 4.70
CA VAL A 78 -3.88 -0.37 5.29
C VAL A 78 -4.65 0.14 6.50
N SER A 79 -5.75 -0.54 6.84
CA SER A 79 -6.51 -0.29 8.07
C SER A 79 -5.69 -0.67 9.30
N LYS A 80 -6.09 -0.16 10.47
CA LYS A 80 -5.50 -0.58 11.75
C LYS A 80 -5.64 -2.09 11.97
N LYS A 81 -6.82 -2.65 11.65
CA LYS A 81 -7.07 -4.09 11.76
C LYS A 81 -6.05 -4.93 11.01
N VAL A 82 -5.66 -4.54 9.80
CA VAL A 82 -4.65 -5.26 9.01
C VAL A 82 -3.29 -5.25 9.68
N VAL A 83 -2.91 -4.14 10.32
CA VAL A 83 -1.67 -4.06 11.11
C VAL A 83 -1.75 -5.00 12.31
N ASP A 84 -2.85 -4.96 13.06
CA ASP A 84 -3.05 -5.82 14.24
C ASP A 84 -3.03 -7.31 13.84
N ASP A 85 -3.69 -7.69 12.74
CA ASP A 85 -3.68 -9.06 12.22
C ASP A 85 -2.26 -9.52 11.82
N ALA A 86 -1.46 -8.63 11.24
CA ALA A 86 -0.07 -8.91 10.89
C ALA A 86 0.81 -9.10 12.13
N GLU A 87 0.59 -8.33 13.19
CA GLU A 87 1.28 -8.46 14.48
C GLU A 87 0.93 -9.78 15.17
N VAL A 88 -0.36 -10.15 15.22
CA VAL A 88 -0.83 -11.43 15.78
C VAL A 88 -0.19 -12.62 15.05
N LYS A 89 0.03 -12.49 13.74
CA LYS A 89 0.65 -13.52 12.89
C LYS A 89 2.19 -13.48 12.89
N ASN A 90 2.79 -12.63 13.73
CA ASN A 90 4.24 -12.41 13.81
C ASN A 90 4.91 -12.11 12.46
N LEU A 91 4.22 -11.41 11.56
CA LEU A 91 4.79 -11.06 10.26
C LEU A 91 5.91 -10.02 10.41
N ASN A 92 6.97 -10.19 9.65
CA ASN A 92 8.01 -9.16 9.51
C ASN A 92 7.58 -8.17 8.43
N TYR A 93 6.75 -7.20 8.80
CA TYR A 93 6.18 -6.29 7.81
C TYR A 93 6.92 -4.95 7.68
N PHE A 94 6.91 -4.43 6.46
CA PHE A 94 7.40 -3.10 6.08
C PHE A 94 6.24 -2.29 5.49
N ASP A 95 6.06 -1.09 5.98
CA ASP A 95 5.00 -0.20 5.51
C ASP A 95 5.52 0.68 4.35
N ALA A 96 5.06 0.38 3.14
CA ALA A 96 5.35 1.17 1.95
C ALA A 96 4.25 2.21 1.64
N THR A 97 3.33 2.47 2.57
CA THR A 97 2.27 3.47 2.41
C THR A 97 2.85 4.80 1.92
N CYS A 98 2.21 5.37 0.91
CA CYS A 98 2.59 6.69 0.42
C CYS A 98 2.47 7.74 1.54
N PRO A 99 3.47 8.61 1.74
CA PRO A 99 3.41 9.65 2.77
C PRO A 99 2.17 10.55 2.68
N LEU A 100 1.64 10.77 1.49
CA LEU A 100 0.40 11.53 1.31
C LEU A 100 -0.82 10.77 1.83
N VAL A 101 -0.89 9.46 1.66
CA VAL A 101 -1.94 8.61 2.25
C VAL A 101 -1.80 8.59 3.76
N THR A 102 -0.58 8.45 4.29
CA THR A 102 -0.32 8.53 5.73
C THR A 102 -0.82 9.86 6.31
N LYS A 103 -0.61 10.97 5.60
CA LYS A 103 -1.12 12.27 6.01
C LYS A 103 -2.65 12.27 6.12
N VAL A 104 -3.35 11.72 5.13
CA VAL A 104 -4.83 11.60 5.17
C VAL A 104 -5.26 10.77 6.38
N HIS A 105 -4.64 9.63 6.63
CA HIS A 105 -4.93 8.79 7.79
C HIS A 105 -4.77 9.56 9.12
N MET A 106 -3.69 10.34 9.25
CA MET A 106 -3.46 11.14 10.46
C MET A 106 -4.48 12.28 10.61
N GLU A 107 -4.91 12.88 9.52
CA GLU A 107 -5.95 13.91 9.54
C GLU A 107 -7.31 13.35 9.96
N VAL A 108 -7.69 12.18 9.44
CA VAL A 108 -8.92 11.47 9.85
C VAL A 108 -8.91 11.23 11.36
N ILE A 109 -7.83 10.66 11.90
CA ILE A 109 -7.70 10.40 13.34
C ILE A 109 -7.80 11.72 14.14
N ARG A 110 -7.14 12.78 13.67
CA ARG A 110 -7.15 14.09 14.34
C ARG A 110 -8.54 14.69 14.39
N TYR A 111 -9.27 14.70 13.28
CA TYR A 111 -10.60 15.28 13.20
C TYR A 111 -11.65 14.45 13.95
N ALA A 112 -11.56 13.13 13.88
CA ALA A 112 -12.43 12.25 14.67
C ALA A 112 -12.26 12.50 16.18
N ARG A 113 -11.02 12.68 16.67
CA ARG A 113 -10.75 13.04 18.08
C ARG A 113 -11.31 14.40 18.48
N GLN A 114 -11.55 15.28 17.54
CA GLN A 114 -12.20 16.60 17.76
C GLN A 114 -13.72 16.51 17.72
N GLY A 115 -14.29 15.33 17.49
CA GLY A 115 -15.74 15.12 17.37
C GLY A 115 -16.34 15.68 16.07
N LEU A 116 -15.52 15.84 15.03
CA LEU A 116 -15.97 16.32 13.74
C LEU A 116 -16.48 15.19 12.88
N ASP A 117 -17.58 15.43 12.17
CA ASP A 117 -18.05 14.52 11.12
C ASP A 117 -17.11 14.55 9.92
N ILE A 118 -16.78 13.38 9.39
CA ILE A 118 -15.90 13.24 8.25
C ILE A 118 -16.66 12.56 7.11
N ILE A 119 -16.65 13.18 5.95
CA ILE A 119 -17.25 12.62 4.73
C ILE A 119 -16.11 12.18 3.83
N LEU A 120 -16.02 10.86 3.57
CA LEU A 120 -15.09 10.28 2.63
C LEU A 120 -15.81 9.99 1.31
N VAL A 121 -15.31 10.57 0.22
CA VAL A 121 -15.83 10.33 -1.13
C VAL A 121 -14.85 9.44 -1.88
N GLY A 122 -15.31 8.28 -2.35
CA GLY A 122 -14.48 7.31 -3.05
C GLY A 122 -15.30 6.14 -3.61
N HIS A 123 -14.62 5.21 -4.25
CA HIS A 123 -15.25 3.97 -4.74
C HIS A 123 -15.22 2.89 -3.66
N ASP A 124 -16.31 2.15 -3.54
CA ASP A 124 -16.38 0.97 -2.67
C ASP A 124 -15.28 -0.04 -3.04
N ASN A 125 -14.74 -0.70 -2.03
CA ASN A 125 -13.68 -1.70 -2.16
C ASN A 125 -12.35 -1.18 -2.76
N HIS A 126 -12.16 0.14 -2.81
CA HIS A 126 -10.85 0.68 -3.18
C HIS A 126 -9.89 0.60 -1.98
N PRO A 127 -8.65 0.08 -2.13
CA PRO A 127 -7.71 -0.13 -1.01
C PRO A 127 -7.44 1.13 -0.18
N GLU A 128 -7.34 2.31 -0.80
CA GLU A 128 -7.17 3.58 -0.07
C GLU A 128 -8.40 3.97 0.74
N VAL A 129 -9.60 3.69 0.23
CA VAL A 129 -10.87 3.96 0.94
C VAL A 129 -10.98 3.03 2.14
N GLU A 130 -10.77 1.73 1.96
CA GLU A 130 -10.76 0.75 3.05
C GLU A 130 -9.71 1.09 4.11
N GLY A 131 -8.49 1.41 3.68
CA GLY A 131 -7.40 1.81 4.56
C GLY A 131 -7.75 3.04 5.39
N THR A 132 -8.35 4.06 4.77
CA THR A 132 -8.74 5.31 5.43
C THR A 132 -9.91 5.09 6.38
N LEU A 133 -10.97 4.38 5.97
CA LEU A 133 -12.11 4.05 6.83
C LEU A 133 -11.67 3.25 8.06
N GLY A 134 -10.75 2.32 7.89
CA GLY A 134 -10.22 1.51 8.99
C GLY A 134 -9.27 2.26 9.93
N ARG A 135 -9.07 3.57 9.76
CA ARG A 135 -8.32 4.44 10.69
C ARG A 135 -9.20 5.26 11.61
N PHE A 136 -10.51 5.25 11.40
CA PHE A 136 -11.40 5.85 12.38
C PHE A 136 -11.21 5.16 13.72
N PRO A 137 -11.05 5.93 14.82
CA PRO A 137 -11.06 5.34 16.14
C PRO A 137 -12.45 4.74 16.34
N HIS A 138 -12.52 3.41 16.44
CA HIS A 138 -13.75 2.76 16.89
C HIS A 138 -13.98 3.21 18.31
N ASP A 139 -15.18 3.69 18.60
CA ASP A 139 -15.57 4.06 19.94
C ASP A 139 -15.30 2.87 20.86
N SER A 140 -14.50 3.13 21.84
CA SER A 140 -14.33 2.30 23.04
C SER A 140 -15.57 2.40 23.92
#